data_d35fddc672819c0da337b7550f702b5c
#
_entry.id   d35fddc672819c0da337b7550f702b5c
#
_cell.length_a   1.000
_cell.length_b   1.000
_cell.length_c   1.000
_cell.angle_alpha   90.00
_cell.angle_beta   90.00
_cell.angle_gamma   90.00
#
_symmetry.space_group_name_H-M   'P 1'
#
loop_
_entity.id
_entity.type
_entity.pdbx_description
1 polymer ?
#
loop_
_entity_poly.entity_id
_entity_poly.type
_entity_poly.pdbx_seq_one_letter_code
_entity_poly.pdbx_strand_id
1 'polypeptide(L)'
;AANNNSNNSNNSNSNGNDDDAINVWTDYAILPQACVTYNSNDVIVYSMYAQQSRHCTDSAIGTYAAAVPTFVNAYLDQLQNNANDSHVDFTYPEMAAYLDCTYRQVNGKDYYLQVGCADDGSQALAVNIYEDGQCTKASTWNGYDDANVPVDLSIEFRKCTPCVIWTDKNDDEIDDGYYDYKMTNAPLCRTSWEYRQSCDAKCQMLAREVKARDGWNQADQILLSILTLFGESITK
;
A
#
# COMPACT_ATOMS: atom_id res chain seq x y z
N ALA A 1 -14.86 -47.39 -43.41
CA ALA A 1 -15.15 -46.52 -42.27
C ALA A 1 -13.89 -46.53 -41.35
N ALA A 2 -13.06 -45.55 -41.47
CA ALA A 2 -11.87 -45.39 -40.62
C ALA A 2 -12.05 -44.11 -39.79
N ASN A 3 -12.06 -44.27 -38.49
CA ASN A 3 -12.21 -43.25 -37.50
C ASN A 3 -10.80 -42.79 -37.11
N ASN A 4 -10.39 -41.60 -37.56
CA ASN A 4 -9.12 -40.98 -37.15
C ASN A 4 -9.41 -40.00 -35.99
N ASN A 5 -9.09 -40.45 -34.79
CA ASN A 5 -9.10 -39.64 -33.59
C ASN A 5 -7.68 -39.06 -33.40
N SER A 6 -7.46 -37.83 -33.83
CA SER A 6 -6.18 -37.14 -33.62
C SER A 6 -6.23 -36.43 -32.29
N ASN A 7 -5.68 -37.04 -31.25
CA ASN A 7 -5.34 -36.39 -29.99
C ASN A 7 -4.15 -35.47 -30.23
N ASN A 8 -4.43 -34.17 -30.32
CA ASN A 8 -3.40 -33.12 -30.34
C ASN A 8 -3.04 -32.77 -28.90
N SER A 9 -2.08 -33.49 -28.34
CA SER A 9 -1.46 -33.15 -27.08
C SER A 9 -0.47 -31.99 -27.33
N ASN A 10 -0.92 -30.77 -27.11
CA ASN A 10 -0.02 -29.64 -27.07
C ASN A 10 0.87 -29.74 -25.82
N ASN A 11 2.05 -30.31 -26.04
CA ASN A 11 3.15 -30.35 -25.10
C ASN A 11 3.79 -28.96 -25.11
N SER A 12 3.31 -28.05 -24.25
CA SER A 12 3.93 -26.77 -24.03
C SER A 12 5.20 -26.98 -23.21
N ASN A 13 6.30 -27.06 -23.91
CA ASN A 13 7.64 -27.08 -23.33
C ASN A 13 7.97 -25.67 -22.86
N SER A 14 7.58 -25.30 -21.64
CA SER A 14 7.97 -24.06 -20.99
C SER A 14 9.41 -24.20 -20.48
N ASN A 15 10.35 -23.73 -21.27
CA ASN A 15 11.70 -23.48 -20.82
C ASN A 15 11.72 -22.18 -20.02
N GLY A 16 11.93 -22.30 -18.73
CA GLY A 16 12.57 -21.43 -17.75
C GLY A 16 12.48 -19.91 -17.88
N ASN A 17 12.00 -19.30 -16.83
CA ASN A 17 12.10 -17.93 -16.33
C ASN A 17 10.91 -16.96 -16.47
N ASP A 18 9.75 -17.37 -16.93
CA ASP A 18 8.54 -16.53 -16.92
C ASP A 18 7.54 -16.85 -15.78
N ASP A 19 7.94 -17.68 -14.80
CA ASP A 19 7.05 -18.12 -13.71
C ASP A 19 6.63 -17.02 -12.72
N ASP A 20 7.17 -15.80 -12.84
CA ASP A 20 6.87 -14.68 -11.97
C ASP A 20 5.85 -13.67 -12.55
N ALA A 21 5.39 -13.84 -13.78
CA ALA A 21 4.47 -12.90 -14.42
C ALA A 21 3.01 -13.21 -14.06
N ILE A 22 2.40 -12.37 -13.20
CA ILE A 22 0.96 -12.43 -12.94
C ILE A 22 0.24 -11.62 -14.02
N ASN A 23 -0.54 -12.29 -14.85
CA ASN A 23 -1.29 -11.67 -15.95
C ASN A 23 -2.76 -11.40 -15.60
N VAL A 24 -3.28 -12.07 -14.57
CA VAL A 24 -4.68 -11.95 -14.12
C VAL A 24 -4.69 -11.70 -12.62
N TRP A 25 -5.23 -10.54 -12.21
CA TRP A 25 -5.17 -10.07 -10.82
C TRP A 25 -6.41 -10.41 -9.99
N THR A 26 -7.46 -10.98 -10.59
CA THR A 26 -8.73 -11.30 -9.91
C THR A 26 -8.58 -12.25 -8.73
N ASP A 27 -7.58 -13.13 -8.80
CA ASP A 27 -7.35 -14.17 -7.81
C ASP A 27 -6.29 -13.79 -6.76
N TYR A 28 -6.00 -12.50 -6.66
CA TYR A 28 -4.98 -12.01 -5.73
C TYR A 28 -5.51 -10.94 -4.80
N ALA A 29 -4.87 -10.83 -3.64
CA ALA A 29 -5.09 -9.77 -2.66
C ALA A 29 -3.76 -9.31 -2.06
N ILE A 30 -3.72 -8.07 -1.62
CA ILE A 30 -2.58 -7.44 -0.95
C ILE A 30 -2.97 -7.03 0.47
N LEU A 31 -2.06 -7.24 1.42
CA LEU A 31 -2.21 -6.84 2.80
C LEU A 31 -1.02 -5.94 3.19
N PRO A 32 -1.17 -4.61 3.18
CA PRO A 32 -0.18 -3.71 3.75
C PRO A 32 -0.02 -3.99 5.25
N GLN A 33 1.20 -4.19 5.73
CA GLN A 33 1.47 -4.57 7.12
C GLN A 33 1.95 -3.40 7.96
N ALA A 34 2.95 -2.67 7.45
CA ALA A 34 3.58 -1.56 8.16
C ALA A 34 4.36 -0.65 7.21
N CYS A 35 4.56 0.60 7.64
CA CYS A 35 5.57 1.50 7.08
C CYS A 35 6.80 1.43 7.98
N VAL A 36 7.97 1.19 7.41
CA VAL A 36 9.24 1.07 8.15
C VAL A 36 10.40 1.66 7.38
N THR A 37 11.38 2.20 8.11
CA THR A 37 12.66 2.58 7.51
C THR A 37 13.56 1.34 7.46
N TYR A 38 13.85 0.87 6.26
CA TYR A 38 14.66 -0.30 6.00
C TYR A 38 15.78 0.03 5.01
N ASN A 39 17.05 -0.26 5.40
CA ASN A 39 18.24 0.09 4.61
C ASN A 39 18.28 1.58 4.19
N SER A 40 17.96 2.46 5.13
CA SER A 40 17.92 3.94 4.94
C SER A 40 16.85 4.43 3.95
N ASN A 41 15.89 3.60 3.58
CA ASN A 41 14.75 3.97 2.76
C ASN A 41 13.43 3.66 3.48
N ASP A 42 12.45 4.51 3.30
CA ASP A 42 11.10 4.25 3.78
C ASP A 42 10.38 3.30 2.83
N VAL A 43 9.88 2.20 3.38
CA VAL A 43 9.21 1.16 2.61
C VAL A 43 7.88 0.74 3.26
N ILE A 44 6.92 0.39 2.43
CA ILE A 44 5.72 -0.33 2.86
C ILE A 44 6.02 -1.83 2.79
N VAL A 45 5.91 -2.49 3.94
CA VAL A 45 5.94 -3.96 4.02
C VAL A 45 4.53 -4.48 3.79
N TYR A 46 4.38 -5.44 2.90
CA TYR A 46 3.09 -6.03 2.55
C TYR A 46 3.22 -7.52 2.25
N SER A 47 2.12 -8.24 2.37
CA SER A 47 2.01 -9.63 1.92
C SER A 47 1.05 -9.75 0.75
N MET A 48 1.39 -10.64 -0.20
CA MET A 48 0.53 -11.04 -1.30
C MET A 48 -0.09 -12.39 -1.01
N TYR A 49 -1.35 -12.55 -1.38
CA TYR A 49 -2.14 -13.76 -1.18
C TYR A 49 -2.77 -14.21 -2.49
N ALA A 50 -2.79 -15.52 -2.75
CA ALA A 50 -3.70 -16.10 -3.73
C ALA A 50 -5.10 -16.14 -3.09
N GLN A 51 -6.06 -15.50 -3.73
CA GLN A 51 -7.39 -15.30 -3.18
C GLN A 51 -8.30 -16.47 -3.51
N GLN A 52 -8.31 -17.52 -2.70
CA GLN A 52 -9.41 -18.50 -2.72
C GLN A 52 -10.58 -18.06 -1.81
N SER A 53 -10.32 -17.13 -0.89
CA SER A 53 -11.33 -16.50 -0.03
C SER A 53 -11.01 -14.99 0.08
N ARG A 54 -12.03 -14.14 0.16
CA ARG A 54 -11.90 -12.66 0.25
C ARG A 54 -11.19 -12.16 1.52
N HIS A 55 -10.47 -13.03 2.21
CA HIS A 55 -9.88 -12.75 3.52
C HIS A 55 -8.45 -13.25 3.52
N CYS A 56 -7.44 -12.47 3.48
CA CYS A 56 -6.01 -12.83 3.57
C CYS A 56 -5.69 -13.78 4.76
N THR A 57 -6.40 -14.93 4.83
CA THR A 57 -6.33 -15.93 5.90
C THR A 57 -5.47 -17.12 5.54
N ASP A 58 -5.25 -17.33 4.24
CA ASP A 58 -4.42 -18.41 3.73
C ASP A 58 -2.92 -18.08 3.87
N SER A 59 -2.07 -19.03 3.50
CA SER A 59 -0.63 -18.77 3.46
C SER A 59 -0.33 -17.71 2.42
N ALA A 60 0.39 -16.66 2.81
CA ALA A 60 0.86 -15.64 1.87
C ALA A 60 1.77 -16.29 0.82
N ILE A 61 1.67 -15.83 -0.43
CA ILE A 61 2.63 -16.15 -1.49
C ILE A 61 4.02 -15.68 -1.05
N GLY A 62 4.07 -14.49 -0.44
CA GLY A 62 5.29 -13.94 0.12
C GLY A 62 5.03 -12.63 0.85
N THR A 63 6.06 -12.19 1.59
CA THR A 63 6.13 -10.88 2.22
C THR A 63 7.23 -10.07 1.54
N TYR A 64 6.88 -8.90 1.09
CA TYR A 64 7.70 -8.03 0.28
C TYR A 64 7.74 -6.62 0.86
N ALA A 65 8.62 -5.80 0.31
CA ALA A 65 8.70 -4.37 0.57
C ALA A 65 8.69 -3.60 -0.76
N ALA A 66 8.10 -2.42 -0.77
CA ALA A 66 8.21 -1.47 -1.86
C ALA A 66 8.49 -0.07 -1.28
N ALA A 67 9.19 0.77 -2.03
CA ALA A 67 9.41 2.16 -1.64
C ALA A 67 8.06 2.87 -1.41
N VAL A 68 7.98 3.69 -0.35
CA VAL A 68 6.74 4.39 0.00
C VAL A 68 6.16 5.15 -1.18
N PRO A 69 6.91 5.99 -1.92
CA PRO A 69 6.35 6.73 -3.05
C PRO A 69 5.73 5.82 -4.12
N THR A 70 6.42 4.72 -4.47
CA THR A 70 5.95 3.77 -5.48
C THR A 70 4.66 3.07 -5.05
N PHE A 71 4.62 2.59 -3.79
CA PHE A 71 3.44 1.92 -3.26
C PHE A 71 2.25 2.87 -3.15
N VAL A 72 2.48 4.08 -2.63
CA VAL A 72 1.43 5.08 -2.43
C VAL A 72 0.85 5.56 -3.76
N ASN A 73 1.70 5.81 -4.77
CA ASN A 73 1.21 6.17 -6.09
C ASN A 73 0.27 5.10 -6.66
N ALA A 74 0.70 3.84 -6.61
CA ALA A 74 -0.13 2.73 -7.07
C ALA A 74 -1.43 2.55 -6.25
N TYR A 75 -1.39 2.84 -4.95
CA TYR A 75 -2.56 2.84 -4.08
C TYR A 75 -3.57 3.92 -4.48
N LEU A 76 -3.10 5.14 -4.74
CA LEU A 76 -3.94 6.25 -5.21
C LEU A 76 -4.54 5.98 -6.59
N ASP A 77 -3.75 5.43 -7.52
CA ASP A 77 -4.24 5.01 -8.84
C ASP A 77 -5.34 3.94 -8.71
N GLN A 78 -5.20 3.01 -7.77
CA GLN A 78 -6.24 2.01 -7.50
C GLN A 78 -7.51 2.65 -6.94
N LEU A 79 -7.37 3.62 -6.02
CA LEU A 79 -8.53 4.34 -5.48
C LEU A 79 -9.25 5.14 -6.57
N GLN A 80 -8.50 5.83 -7.43
CA GLN A 80 -9.06 6.57 -8.56
C GLN A 80 -9.83 5.65 -9.52
N ASN A 81 -9.24 4.49 -9.88
CA ASN A 81 -9.90 3.52 -10.75
C ASN A 81 -11.20 2.99 -10.12
N ASN A 82 -11.17 2.68 -8.82
CA ASN A 82 -12.37 2.22 -8.12
C ASN A 82 -13.46 3.30 -8.04
N ALA A 83 -13.07 4.56 -7.86
CA ALA A 83 -13.98 5.70 -7.85
C ALA A 83 -14.62 5.92 -9.24
N ASN A 84 -13.79 5.88 -10.29
CA ASN A 84 -14.27 5.99 -11.68
C ASN A 84 -15.28 4.89 -12.02
N ASP A 85 -15.00 3.65 -11.62
CA ASP A 85 -15.91 2.52 -11.84
C ASP A 85 -17.23 2.68 -11.09
N SER A 86 -17.21 3.33 -9.95
CA SER A 86 -18.38 3.61 -9.11
C SER A 86 -19.06 4.94 -9.44
N HIS A 87 -18.59 5.66 -10.46
CA HIS A 87 -19.04 7.01 -10.83
C HIS A 87 -18.99 8.01 -9.66
N VAL A 88 -17.97 7.90 -8.82
CA VAL A 88 -17.70 8.80 -7.70
C VAL A 88 -16.51 9.69 -8.03
N ASP A 89 -16.62 10.98 -7.75
CA ASP A 89 -15.51 11.90 -7.92
C ASP A 89 -14.36 11.53 -6.96
N PHE A 90 -13.15 11.41 -7.49
CA PHE A 90 -11.94 11.19 -6.72
C PHE A 90 -11.06 12.45 -6.74
N THR A 91 -10.65 12.88 -5.55
CA THR A 91 -9.69 13.98 -5.40
C THR A 91 -8.42 13.44 -4.79
N TYR A 92 -7.29 13.68 -5.44
CA TYR A 92 -5.99 13.32 -4.88
C TYR A 92 -5.74 14.11 -3.59
N PRO A 93 -5.21 13.45 -2.54
CA PRO A 93 -4.76 14.13 -1.33
C PRO A 93 -3.66 15.15 -1.68
N GLU A 94 -3.60 16.28 -0.95
CA GLU A 94 -2.54 17.27 -1.15
C GLU A 94 -1.14 16.69 -0.88
N MET A 95 -1.04 15.74 0.03
CA MET A 95 0.17 14.98 0.34
C MET A 95 0.75 14.23 -0.88
N ALA A 96 -0.08 13.90 -1.87
CA ALA A 96 0.37 13.26 -3.11
C ALA A 96 1.35 14.13 -3.93
N ALA A 97 1.35 15.45 -3.73
CA ALA A 97 2.32 16.35 -4.36
C ALA A 97 3.77 16.12 -3.88
N TYR A 98 3.95 15.37 -2.80
CA TYR A 98 5.25 15.04 -2.20
C TYR A 98 5.66 13.58 -2.40
N LEU A 99 5.05 12.86 -3.33
CA LEU A 99 5.52 11.52 -3.70
C LEU A 99 6.89 11.55 -4.35
N ASP A 100 7.15 12.57 -5.15
CA ASP A 100 8.51 12.87 -5.62
C ASP A 100 9.24 13.77 -4.61
N CYS A 101 10.57 13.70 -4.60
CA CYS A 101 11.43 14.57 -3.79
C CYS A 101 11.25 16.03 -4.21
N THR A 102 10.45 16.78 -3.49
CA THR A 102 9.96 18.10 -3.88
C THR A 102 10.69 19.22 -3.14
N TYR A 103 11.28 20.14 -3.88
CA TYR A 103 11.95 21.33 -3.33
C TYR A 103 10.98 22.25 -2.60
N ARG A 104 11.40 22.75 -1.44
CA ARG A 104 10.68 23.74 -0.65
C ARG A 104 11.64 24.71 0.02
N GLN A 105 11.42 26.02 -0.12
CA GLN A 105 12.15 27.01 0.66
C GLN A 105 11.32 27.44 1.87
N VAL A 106 11.91 27.36 3.07
CA VAL A 106 11.29 27.79 4.33
C VAL A 106 12.26 28.67 5.10
N ASN A 107 11.83 29.87 5.46
CA ASN A 107 12.64 30.84 6.19
C ASN A 107 14.02 31.12 5.54
N GLY A 108 14.08 31.11 4.20
CA GLY A 108 15.30 31.37 3.43
C GLY A 108 16.28 30.21 3.36
N LYS A 109 15.93 29.03 3.87
CA LYS A 109 16.68 27.80 3.71
C LYS A 109 15.98 26.84 2.75
N ASP A 110 16.79 26.09 2.01
CA ASP A 110 16.34 25.12 1.05
C ASP A 110 16.19 23.75 1.71
N TYR A 111 15.05 23.12 1.50
CA TYR A 111 14.70 21.78 1.96
C TYR A 111 14.04 21.00 0.85
N TYR A 112 13.97 19.69 1.04
CA TYR A 112 13.26 18.79 0.15
C TYR A 112 12.32 17.94 0.97
N LEU A 113 11.13 17.70 0.44
CA LEU A 113 10.05 17.00 1.12
C LEU A 113 9.65 15.77 0.33
N GLN A 114 9.44 14.65 1.03
CA GLN A 114 8.95 13.43 0.41
C GLN A 114 8.07 12.64 1.39
N VAL A 115 7.02 12.01 0.87
CA VAL A 115 6.18 11.09 1.65
C VAL A 115 6.99 9.88 2.07
N GLY A 116 6.96 9.58 3.35
CA GLY A 116 7.64 8.46 3.98
C GLY A 116 6.87 7.91 5.18
N CYS A 117 7.55 7.14 6.01
CA CYS A 117 7.00 6.64 7.26
C CYS A 117 7.04 7.71 8.34
N ALA A 118 6.04 7.74 9.23
CA ALA A 118 6.07 8.63 10.39
C ALA A 118 7.15 8.20 11.39
N ASP A 119 7.89 9.17 11.93
CA ASP A 119 9.02 8.92 12.84
C ASP A 119 8.60 8.40 14.22
N ASP A 120 7.34 8.62 14.62
CA ASP A 120 6.80 8.21 15.91
C ASP A 120 6.59 6.69 16.04
N GLY A 121 6.86 5.95 14.96
CA GLY A 121 6.66 4.50 14.88
C GLY A 121 5.19 4.10 14.81
N SER A 122 4.30 5.05 14.53
CA SER A 122 2.92 4.76 14.13
C SER A 122 2.89 4.12 12.75
N GLN A 123 1.75 3.50 12.39
CA GLN A 123 1.53 3.00 11.02
C GLN A 123 1.11 4.11 10.06
N ALA A 124 1.38 5.36 10.38
CA ALA A 124 1.03 6.51 9.59
C ALA A 124 2.08 6.82 8.52
N LEU A 125 1.63 7.50 7.48
CA LEU A 125 2.51 8.20 6.55
C LEU A 125 2.74 9.63 7.04
N ALA A 126 3.92 10.15 6.73
CA ALA A 126 4.27 11.55 6.98
C ALA A 126 5.01 12.12 5.77
N VAL A 127 5.06 13.44 5.65
CA VAL A 127 5.98 14.09 4.72
C VAL A 127 7.27 14.38 5.48
N ASN A 128 8.33 13.65 5.13
CA ASN A 128 9.64 13.77 5.76
C ASN A 128 10.46 14.89 5.10
N ILE A 129 11.33 15.54 5.87
CA ILE A 129 12.12 16.69 5.46
C ILE A 129 13.58 16.28 5.26
N TYR A 130 14.16 16.66 4.12
CA TYR A 130 15.51 16.31 3.72
C TYR A 130 16.34 17.55 3.39
N GLU A 131 17.67 17.39 3.44
CA GLU A 131 18.64 18.45 3.12
C GLU A 131 19.18 18.37 1.68
N ASP A 132 18.80 17.31 0.94
CA ASP A 132 19.30 17.04 -0.42
C ASP A 132 18.17 16.73 -1.40
N GLY A 133 18.42 17.03 -2.68
CA GLY A 133 17.43 16.84 -3.75
C GLY A 133 17.16 15.40 -4.16
N GLN A 134 17.78 14.43 -3.52
CA GLN A 134 17.51 13.01 -3.67
C GLN A 134 16.69 12.44 -2.51
N CYS A 135 16.36 13.28 -1.51
CA CYS A 135 15.67 12.86 -0.29
C CYS A 135 16.35 11.66 0.41
N THR A 136 17.68 11.69 0.49
CA THR A 136 18.48 10.63 1.14
C THR A 136 19.05 11.06 2.47
N LYS A 137 19.23 12.35 2.70
CA LYS A 137 19.77 12.93 3.93
C LYS A 137 18.65 13.59 4.72
N ALA A 138 18.14 12.88 5.73
CA ALA A 138 17.11 13.40 6.62
C ALA A 138 17.57 14.69 7.31
N SER A 139 16.69 15.68 7.37
CA SER A 139 16.94 16.92 8.09
C SER A 139 16.72 16.73 9.59
N THR A 140 17.52 17.40 10.40
CA THR A 140 17.28 17.53 11.84
C THR A 140 16.25 18.60 12.18
N TRP A 141 15.83 19.39 11.19
CA TRP A 141 14.78 20.38 11.37
C TRP A 141 13.42 19.73 11.32
N ASN A 142 12.57 20.03 12.29
CA ASN A 142 11.23 19.47 12.45
C ASN A 142 10.12 20.53 12.28
N GLY A 143 10.37 21.54 11.46
CA GLY A 143 9.47 22.68 11.25
C GLY A 143 8.28 22.37 10.34
N TYR A 144 7.54 21.30 10.61
CA TYR A 144 6.37 20.89 9.82
C TYR A 144 5.28 21.97 9.78
N ASP A 145 5.05 22.67 10.90
CA ASP A 145 4.08 23.76 10.96
C ASP A 145 4.50 24.93 10.06
N ASP A 146 5.80 25.28 10.07
CA ASP A 146 6.34 26.35 9.22
C ASP A 146 6.31 25.97 7.73
N ALA A 147 6.44 24.69 7.41
CA ALA A 147 6.39 24.19 6.04
C ALA A 147 4.95 24.05 5.51
N ASN A 148 3.94 24.12 6.40
CA ASN A 148 2.53 23.94 6.11
C ASN A 148 2.30 22.62 5.31
N VAL A 149 2.76 21.51 5.88
CA VAL A 149 2.71 20.19 5.25
C VAL A 149 1.36 19.54 5.49
N PRO A 150 0.65 19.07 4.44
CA PRO A 150 -0.61 18.39 4.62
C PRO A 150 -0.43 17.00 5.25
N VAL A 151 -1.45 16.50 5.94
CA VAL A 151 -1.53 15.17 6.56
C VAL A 151 -2.86 14.47 6.20
N ASP A 152 -3.18 14.47 4.92
CA ASP A 152 -4.47 14.02 4.39
C ASP A 152 -4.41 12.67 3.66
N LEU A 153 -3.26 11.99 3.70
CA LEU A 153 -3.04 10.70 3.08
C LEU A 153 -2.89 9.59 4.13
N SER A 154 -3.71 8.57 4.02
CA SER A 154 -3.61 7.38 4.87
C SER A 154 -3.72 6.09 4.06
N ILE A 155 -3.00 5.06 4.50
CA ILE A 155 -3.14 3.69 4.01
C ILE A 155 -3.85 2.87 5.08
N GLU A 156 -4.81 2.05 4.67
CA GLU A 156 -5.48 1.11 5.57
C GLU A 156 -4.56 -0.10 5.83
N PHE A 157 -3.62 0.06 6.76
CA PHE A 157 -2.76 -1.05 7.17
C PHE A 157 -3.58 -2.18 7.79
N ARG A 158 -3.13 -3.42 7.59
CA ARG A 158 -3.76 -4.66 8.07
C ARG A 158 -5.16 -4.94 7.50
N LYS A 159 -5.57 -4.19 6.50
CA LYS A 159 -6.77 -4.48 5.75
C LYS A 159 -6.42 -5.28 4.51
N CYS A 160 -7.01 -6.46 4.39
CA CYS A 160 -6.91 -7.27 3.18
C CYS A 160 -7.66 -6.58 2.04
N THR A 161 -6.95 -6.23 0.98
CA THR A 161 -7.51 -5.52 -0.16
C THR A 161 -7.41 -6.43 -1.39
N PRO A 162 -8.55 -6.85 -1.99
CA PRO A 162 -8.53 -7.54 -3.27
C PRO A 162 -7.84 -6.69 -4.33
N CYS A 163 -7.05 -7.31 -5.19
CA CYS A 163 -6.39 -6.61 -6.28
C CYS A 163 -7.38 -6.05 -7.30
N VAL A 164 -8.51 -6.74 -7.47
CA VAL A 164 -9.62 -6.30 -8.31
C VAL A 164 -10.87 -6.17 -7.45
N ILE A 165 -11.48 -4.99 -7.48
CA ILE A 165 -12.77 -4.73 -6.84
C ILE A 165 -13.81 -4.64 -7.96
N TRP A 166 -14.81 -5.51 -7.89
CA TRP A 166 -15.95 -5.49 -8.80
C TRP A 166 -17.00 -4.52 -8.27
N THR A 167 -17.49 -3.65 -9.13
CA THR A 167 -18.62 -2.77 -8.83
C THR A 167 -19.90 -3.39 -9.38
N ASP A 168 -21.01 -3.18 -8.67
CA ASP A 168 -22.33 -3.55 -9.16
C ASP A 168 -22.71 -2.62 -10.32
N LYS A 169 -22.45 -3.07 -11.55
CA LYS A 169 -22.87 -2.40 -12.77
C LYS A 169 -24.13 -3.07 -13.32
N ASN A 170 -24.95 -2.30 -14.01
CA ASN A 170 -26.06 -2.87 -14.77
C ASN A 170 -25.50 -3.72 -15.93
N ASP A 171 -26.16 -4.82 -16.25
CA ASP A 171 -25.72 -5.76 -17.30
C ASP A 171 -25.45 -5.06 -18.66
N ASP A 172 -26.16 -3.96 -18.96
CA ASP A 172 -25.99 -3.20 -20.18
C ASP A 172 -24.68 -2.36 -20.24
N GLU A 173 -24.00 -2.19 -19.11
CA GLU A 173 -22.74 -1.42 -18.98
C GLU A 173 -21.50 -2.34 -18.95
N ILE A 174 -21.72 -3.65 -18.91
CA ILE A 174 -20.65 -4.64 -18.82
C ILE A 174 -20.46 -5.27 -20.19
N ASP A 175 -19.33 -4.98 -20.82
CA ASP A 175 -18.88 -5.64 -22.03
C ASP A 175 -17.65 -6.51 -21.77
N ASP A 176 -17.27 -7.31 -22.77
CA ASP A 176 -16.06 -8.17 -22.66
C ASP A 176 -14.80 -7.34 -22.41
N GLY A 177 -14.72 -6.11 -22.93
CA GLY A 177 -13.61 -5.20 -22.73
C GLY A 177 -13.50 -4.72 -21.28
N TYR A 178 -14.62 -4.54 -20.57
CA TYR A 178 -14.60 -4.20 -19.16
C TYR A 178 -13.99 -5.31 -18.29
N TYR A 179 -14.37 -6.56 -18.55
CA TYR A 179 -13.80 -7.70 -17.81
C TYR A 179 -12.30 -7.83 -18.06
N ASP A 180 -11.86 -7.77 -19.31
CA ASP A 180 -10.44 -7.84 -19.65
C ASP A 180 -9.65 -6.69 -19.01
N TYR A 181 -10.19 -5.48 -19.05
CA TYR A 181 -9.61 -4.32 -18.39
C TYR A 181 -9.46 -4.55 -16.88
N LYS A 182 -10.51 -5.01 -16.21
CA LYS A 182 -10.48 -5.26 -14.76
C LYS A 182 -9.50 -6.37 -14.38
N MET A 183 -9.45 -7.46 -15.13
CA MET A 183 -8.55 -8.58 -14.86
C MET A 183 -7.06 -8.19 -14.94
N THR A 184 -6.74 -7.22 -15.81
CA THR A 184 -5.35 -6.81 -16.08
C THR A 184 -4.97 -5.48 -15.41
N ASN A 185 -5.93 -4.62 -15.07
CA ASN A 185 -5.70 -3.30 -14.52
C ASN A 185 -5.93 -3.26 -13.00
N ALA A 186 -4.92 -3.69 -12.26
CA ALA A 186 -4.87 -3.64 -10.79
C ALA A 186 -3.61 -2.87 -10.36
N PRO A 187 -3.59 -1.53 -10.46
CA PRO A 187 -2.37 -0.73 -10.28
C PRO A 187 -1.65 -1.03 -8.98
N LEU A 188 -2.38 -1.11 -7.86
CA LEU A 188 -1.78 -1.40 -6.55
C LEU A 188 -1.02 -2.73 -6.54
N CYS A 189 -1.68 -3.82 -6.95
CA CYS A 189 -1.07 -5.14 -6.90
C CYS A 189 0.00 -5.31 -7.98
N ARG A 190 -0.26 -4.85 -9.20
CA ARG A 190 0.68 -4.95 -10.32
C ARG A 190 1.97 -4.19 -10.02
N THR A 191 1.87 -2.93 -9.64
CA THR A 191 3.05 -2.11 -9.35
C THR A 191 3.80 -2.63 -8.10
N SER A 192 3.06 -3.02 -7.05
CA SER A 192 3.70 -3.63 -5.87
C SER A 192 4.44 -4.91 -6.25
N TRP A 193 3.88 -5.75 -7.12
CA TRP A 193 4.53 -6.98 -7.59
C TRP A 193 5.75 -6.70 -8.46
N GLU A 194 5.65 -5.77 -9.38
CA GLU A 194 6.73 -5.39 -10.31
C GLU A 194 7.93 -4.81 -9.57
N TYR A 195 7.69 -3.90 -8.61
CA TYR A 195 8.74 -3.22 -7.84
C TYR A 195 9.01 -3.87 -6.46
N ARG A 196 8.59 -5.13 -6.28
CA ARG A 196 8.79 -5.85 -5.02
C ARG A 196 10.27 -6.07 -4.73
N GLN A 197 10.60 -5.85 -3.49
CA GLN A 197 11.89 -6.24 -2.91
C GLN A 197 11.64 -7.36 -1.90
N SER A 198 12.57 -8.30 -1.80
CA SER A 198 12.48 -9.35 -0.78
C SER A 198 12.57 -8.71 0.61
N CYS A 199 11.57 -8.98 1.45
CA CYS A 199 11.57 -8.58 2.85
C CYS A 199 12.19 -9.70 3.68
N ASP A 200 13.47 -9.56 4.04
CA ASP A 200 14.21 -10.52 4.84
C ASP A 200 13.76 -10.57 6.32
N ALA A 201 14.39 -11.37 7.13
CA ALA A 201 14.04 -11.52 8.53
C ALA A 201 14.12 -10.18 9.32
N LYS A 202 15.08 -9.31 8.99
CA LYS A 202 15.21 -7.98 9.61
C LYS A 202 14.07 -7.06 9.22
N CYS A 203 13.73 -7.00 7.94
CA CYS A 203 12.59 -6.24 7.41
C CYS A 203 11.28 -6.69 8.07
N GLN A 204 11.02 -8.00 8.14
CA GLN A 204 9.83 -8.56 8.80
C GLN A 204 9.80 -8.29 10.31
N MET A 205 10.96 -8.28 10.98
CA MET A 205 11.06 -7.93 12.39
C MET A 205 10.63 -6.48 12.63
N LEU A 206 11.13 -5.53 11.84
CA LEU A 206 10.75 -4.11 11.92
C LEU A 206 9.24 -3.93 11.75
N ALA A 207 8.64 -4.61 10.77
CA ALA A 207 7.19 -4.55 10.56
C ALA A 207 6.38 -5.09 11.76
N ARG A 208 6.90 -6.13 12.44
CA ARG A 208 6.27 -6.68 13.67
C ARG A 208 6.41 -5.73 14.84
N GLU A 209 7.54 -5.04 14.99
CA GLU A 209 7.78 -4.06 16.06
C GLU A 209 6.84 -2.86 15.95
N VAL A 210 6.65 -2.32 14.75
CA VAL A 210 5.67 -1.25 14.50
C VAL A 210 4.26 -1.73 14.83
N LYS A 211 3.91 -2.96 14.41
CA LYS A 211 2.62 -3.57 14.75
C LYS A 211 2.40 -3.71 16.25
N ALA A 212 3.43 -4.09 17.00
CA ALA A 212 3.34 -4.22 18.45
C ALA A 212 3.12 -2.86 19.11
N ARG A 213 3.89 -1.84 18.74
CA ARG A 213 3.75 -0.47 19.27
C ARG A 213 2.37 0.11 19.02
N ASP A 214 1.83 -0.06 17.82
CA ASP A 214 0.50 0.43 17.47
C ASP A 214 -0.62 -0.27 18.29
N GLY A 215 -0.48 -1.55 18.57
CA GLY A 215 -1.36 -2.27 19.47
C GLY A 215 -1.31 -1.75 20.91
N TRP A 216 -0.14 -1.35 21.40
CA TRP A 216 0.04 -0.73 22.71
C TRP A 216 -0.61 0.67 22.76
N ASN A 217 -0.38 1.50 21.75
CA ASN A 217 -0.99 2.83 21.67
C ASN A 217 -2.52 2.75 21.68
N GLN A 218 -3.11 1.79 20.99
CA GLN A 218 -4.56 1.57 21.03
C GLN A 218 -5.04 1.11 22.40
N ALA A 219 -4.31 0.21 23.08
CA ALA A 219 -4.64 -0.24 24.43
C ALA A 219 -4.55 0.90 25.45
N ASP A 220 -3.52 1.74 25.34
CA ASP A 220 -3.34 2.93 26.20
C ASP A 220 -4.45 3.96 25.99
N GLN A 221 -4.90 4.20 24.75
CA GLN A 221 -6.03 5.09 24.45
C GLN A 221 -7.34 4.55 25.02
N ILE A 222 -7.55 3.23 24.95
CA ILE A 222 -8.73 2.57 25.56
C ILE A 222 -8.65 2.73 27.09
N LEU A 223 -7.48 2.52 27.69
CA LEU A 223 -7.28 2.63 29.14
C LEU A 223 -7.49 4.08 29.62
N LEU A 224 -6.99 5.07 28.89
CA LEU A 224 -7.20 6.49 29.16
C LEU A 224 -8.69 6.86 29.05
N SER A 225 -9.40 6.39 28.03
CA SER A 225 -10.84 6.63 27.88
C SER A 225 -11.66 5.97 28.98
N ILE A 226 -11.27 4.79 29.44
CA ILE A 226 -11.90 4.13 30.59
C ILE A 226 -11.64 4.92 31.87
N LEU A 227 -10.41 5.36 32.12
CA LEU A 227 -10.05 6.13 33.31
C LEU A 227 -10.77 7.48 33.37
N THR A 228 -10.95 8.16 32.24
CA THR A 228 -11.74 9.41 32.18
C THR A 228 -13.23 9.15 32.48
N LEU A 229 -13.81 8.09 31.95
CA LEU A 229 -15.21 7.74 32.23
C LEU A 229 -15.48 7.36 33.70
N PHE A 230 -14.51 6.74 34.38
CA PHE A 230 -14.64 6.40 35.81
C PHE A 230 -14.18 7.52 36.74
N GLY A 231 -13.26 8.39 36.27
CA GLY A 231 -12.76 9.53 37.05
C GLY A 231 -13.81 10.62 37.31
N GLU A 232 -14.75 10.82 36.39
CA GLU A 232 -15.88 11.76 36.58
C GLU A 232 -16.95 11.22 37.52
N SER A 233 -16.98 9.93 37.83
CA SER A 233 -17.95 9.34 38.76
C SER A 233 -17.56 9.45 40.24
N ILE A 234 -16.33 9.86 40.58
CA ILE A 234 -15.81 9.88 41.96
C ILE A 234 -15.86 11.31 42.57
N THR A 235 -16.20 12.33 41.77
CA THR A 235 -16.25 13.75 42.22
C THR A 235 -17.68 14.28 42.40
N LYS A 236 -18.65 13.44 42.67
CA LYS A 236 -20.02 13.85 43.07
C LYS A 236 -20.35 13.38 44.45
#